data_48c839412f177400b5192ef30b914c5c
#
_entry.id   48c839412f177400b5192ef30b914c5c
#
_cell.length_a   1.000
_cell.length_b   1.000
_cell.length_c   1.000
_cell.angle_alpha   90.00
_cell.angle_beta   90.00
_cell.angle_gamma   90.00
#
_symmetry.space_group_name_H-M   'P 1'
#
loop_
_entity.id
_entity.type
_entity.pdbx_description
1 polymer ?
#
loop_
_entity_poly.entity_id
_entity_poly.type
_entity_poly.pdbx_seq_one_letter_code
_entity_poly.pdbx_strand_id
1 'polypeptide(L)'
;ITYNQQLGKDVSRFFKNICKNRYFEDYKYILAAPQGFKQAILQQIESETAKGRKGRIFIKVNSMTDPDVIRKLSEASEAGVKIRMIVRGICCLLPGVAKRTENIHIVNVVGRYLEHSRVYIFGSGKKERMYISSADLMTRNTEKRVELAFPVIDPKVRSRIKNTLLLNYMDNVKGRRLDSEGCYRRKEVKGEPVNSQQRLMDEQI
;
A
#
# COMPACT_ATOMS: atom_id res chain seq x y z
N ILE A 1 10.10 13.75 9.90
CA ILE A 1 9.83 14.67 11.00
C ILE A 1 8.51 15.38 10.68
N THR A 2 7.63 15.52 11.69
CA THR A 2 6.37 16.28 11.54
C THR A 2 6.22 17.28 12.67
N TYR A 3 5.67 18.46 12.35
CA TYR A 3 5.28 19.48 13.32
C TYR A 3 3.77 19.44 13.65
N ASN A 4 3.04 18.45 13.11
CA ASN A 4 1.61 18.32 13.39
C ASN A 4 1.38 17.89 14.84
N GLN A 5 0.92 18.83 15.68
CA GLN A 5 0.70 18.60 17.11
C GLN A 5 -0.31 17.51 17.41
N GLN A 6 -1.32 17.34 16.58
CA GLN A 6 -2.37 16.34 16.79
C GLN A 6 -1.85 14.93 16.50
N LEU A 7 -1.05 14.79 15.45
CA LEU A 7 -0.34 13.53 15.15
C LEU A 7 0.66 13.21 16.29
N GLY A 8 1.38 14.23 16.79
CA GLY A 8 2.28 14.09 17.93
C GLY A 8 1.58 13.63 19.21
N LYS A 9 0.36 14.11 19.47
CA LYS A 9 -0.47 13.66 20.61
C LYS A 9 -0.85 12.18 20.50
N ASP A 10 -1.29 11.74 19.33
CA ASP A 10 -1.60 10.32 19.08
C ASP A 10 -0.37 9.43 19.28
N VAL A 11 0.78 9.83 18.74
CA VAL A 11 2.05 9.09 18.88
C VAL A 11 2.47 9.01 20.36
N SER A 12 2.42 10.12 21.08
CA SER A 12 2.73 10.15 22.53
C SER A 12 1.81 9.22 23.32
N ARG A 13 0.50 9.26 23.02
CA ARG A 13 -0.49 8.38 23.64
C ARG A 13 -0.23 6.92 23.32
N PHE A 14 0.10 6.61 22.06
CA PHE A 14 0.44 5.27 21.62
C PHE A 14 1.62 4.69 22.42
N PHE A 15 2.74 5.41 22.56
CA PHE A 15 3.88 4.93 23.34
C PHE A 15 3.56 4.78 24.83
N LYS A 16 2.79 5.71 25.41
CA LYS A 16 2.31 5.56 26.81
C LYS A 16 1.44 4.32 27.01
N ASN A 17 0.63 3.98 26.00
CA ASN A 17 -0.24 2.80 26.04
C ASN A 17 0.58 1.51 25.93
N ILE A 18 1.56 1.46 25.05
CA ILE A 18 2.48 0.31 24.96
C ILE A 18 3.17 0.05 26.30
N CYS A 19 3.72 1.07 26.95
CA CYS A 19 4.36 0.95 28.25
C CYS A 19 3.42 0.41 29.35
N LYS A 20 2.10 0.54 29.15
CA LYS A 20 1.06 0.06 30.07
C LYS A 20 0.38 -1.22 29.61
N ASN A 21 0.90 -1.88 28.57
CA ASN A 21 0.29 -3.05 27.91
C ASN A 21 -1.17 -2.80 27.44
N ARG A 22 -1.48 -1.57 27.06
CA ARG A 22 -2.81 -1.19 26.54
C ARG A 22 -2.75 -1.10 25.02
N TYR A 23 -2.90 -2.23 24.34
CA TYR A 23 -2.76 -2.33 22.87
C TYR A 23 -4.07 -2.05 22.11
N PHE A 24 -5.20 -1.91 22.81
CA PHE A 24 -6.54 -1.85 22.24
C PHE A 24 -7.18 -0.47 22.44
N GLU A 25 -6.48 0.58 22.03
CA GLU A 25 -7.01 1.94 22.05
C GLU A 25 -7.10 2.55 20.66
N ASP A 26 -8.16 3.29 20.41
CA ASP A 26 -8.36 4.01 19.17
C ASP A 26 -7.59 5.33 19.15
N TYR A 27 -7.07 5.67 18.00
CA TYR A 27 -6.35 6.91 17.73
C TYR A 27 -7.07 7.72 16.65
N LYS A 28 -6.96 9.03 16.70
CA LYS A 28 -7.68 9.90 15.77
C LYS A 28 -7.04 9.97 14.39
N TYR A 29 -5.72 9.92 14.34
CA TYR A 29 -4.94 10.15 13.11
C TYR A 29 -4.13 8.93 12.69
N ILE A 30 -3.47 8.26 13.63
CA ILE A 30 -2.69 7.07 13.34
C ILE A 30 -3.59 5.83 13.34
N LEU A 31 -3.20 4.84 12.53
CA LEU A 31 -3.83 3.51 12.54
C LEU A 31 -2.87 2.56 13.26
N ALA A 32 -3.36 1.88 14.28
CA ALA A 32 -2.55 0.95 15.06
C ALA A 32 -3.11 -0.48 14.98
N ALA A 33 -2.23 -1.45 14.77
CA ALA A 33 -2.55 -2.86 14.94
C ALA A 33 -2.14 -3.29 16.37
N PRO A 34 -2.84 -4.28 16.93
CA PRO A 34 -3.86 -5.14 16.33
C PRO A 34 -5.27 -4.52 16.27
N GLN A 35 -5.53 -3.40 16.94
CA GLN A 35 -6.89 -2.93 17.19
C GLN A 35 -7.59 -2.35 15.95
N GLY A 36 -7.09 -1.30 15.36
CA GLY A 36 -7.86 -0.50 14.39
C GLY A 36 -7.33 -0.54 12.96
N PHE A 37 -6.08 -0.99 12.76
CA PHE A 37 -5.41 -0.93 11.45
C PHE A 37 -6.17 -1.68 10.37
N LYS A 38 -6.46 -2.98 10.58
CA LYS A 38 -7.16 -3.82 9.60
C LYS A 38 -8.51 -3.24 9.26
N GLN A 39 -9.28 -2.88 10.28
CA GLN A 39 -10.62 -2.31 10.12
C GLN A 39 -10.58 -1.03 9.28
N ALA A 40 -9.64 -0.14 9.57
CA ALA A 40 -9.48 1.10 8.81
C ALA A 40 -9.10 0.84 7.34
N ILE A 41 -8.21 -0.11 7.06
CA ILE A 41 -7.87 -0.50 5.68
C ILE A 41 -9.08 -1.05 4.94
N LEU A 42 -9.86 -1.95 5.56
CA LEU A 42 -11.08 -2.50 4.97
C LEU A 42 -12.10 -1.39 4.66
N GLN A 43 -12.32 -0.45 5.58
CA GLN A 43 -13.19 0.71 5.37
C GLN A 43 -12.72 1.62 4.22
N GLN A 44 -11.38 1.83 4.08
CA GLN A 44 -10.85 2.59 2.95
C GLN A 44 -11.13 1.88 1.62
N ILE A 45 -10.92 0.56 1.55
CA ILE A 45 -11.24 -0.23 0.35
C ILE A 45 -12.74 -0.12 0.03
N GLU A 46 -13.61 -0.28 1.02
CA GLU A 46 -15.06 -0.18 0.85
C GLU A 46 -15.49 1.22 0.37
N SER A 47 -14.89 2.28 0.92
CA SER A 47 -15.12 3.65 0.45
C SER A 47 -14.72 3.85 -1.02
N GLU A 48 -13.70 3.16 -1.51
CA GLU A 48 -13.34 3.20 -2.93
C GLU A 48 -14.26 2.30 -3.76
N THR A 49 -14.68 1.15 -3.23
CA THR A 49 -15.65 0.24 -3.85
C THR A 49 -16.97 0.95 -4.18
N ALA A 50 -17.49 1.73 -3.24
CA ALA A 50 -18.70 2.54 -3.44
C ALA A 50 -18.60 3.56 -4.59
N LYS A 51 -17.39 3.91 -5.05
CA LYS A 51 -17.16 4.81 -6.19
C LYS A 51 -17.14 4.08 -7.54
N GLY A 52 -17.15 2.75 -7.54
CA GLY A 52 -17.09 1.93 -8.74
C GLY A 52 -15.88 2.29 -9.62
N ARG A 53 -16.11 2.48 -10.91
CA ARG A 53 -15.04 2.80 -11.90
C ARG A 53 -14.24 4.09 -11.59
N LYS A 54 -14.73 4.97 -10.72
CA LYS A 54 -14.02 6.16 -10.25
C LYS A 54 -13.09 5.87 -9.08
N GLY A 55 -13.26 4.76 -8.37
CA GLY A 55 -12.41 4.34 -7.27
C GLY A 55 -10.96 4.06 -7.72
N ARG A 56 -10.01 4.38 -6.86
CA ARG A 56 -8.57 4.21 -7.11
C ARG A 56 -7.89 3.72 -5.84
N ILE A 57 -7.11 2.66 -5.98
CA ILE A 57 -6.29 2.11 -4.89
C ILE A 57 -4.87 1.88 -5.41
N PHE A 58 -3.87 2.34 -4.66
CA PHE A 58 -2.47 2.04 -4.95
C PHE A 58 -1.77 1.62 -3.65
N ILE A 59 -1.33 0.37 -3.59
CA ILE A 59 -0.72 -0.23 -2.40
C ILE A 59 0.68 -0.74 -2.73
N LYS A 60 1.66 -0.39 -1.90
CA LYS A 60 2.98 -1.04 -1.87
C LYS A 60 3.15 -1.73 -0.52
N VAL A 61 3.42 -3.03 -0.55
CA VAL A 61 3.68 -3.88 0.63
C VAL A 61 4.75 -4.93 0.30
N ASN A 62 5.32 -5.56 1.32
CA ASN A 62 6.20 -6.69 1.05
C ASN A 62 5.40 -7.98 0.84
N SER A 63 4.32 -8.17 1.60
CA SER A 63 3.52 -9.40 1.51
C SER A 63 2.03 -9.09 1.58
N MET A 64 1.24 -9.89 0.83
CA MET A 64 -0.21 -9.81 0.72
C MET A 64 -0.79 -11.21 0.94
N THR A 65 -1.21 -11.53 2.17
CA THR A 65 -1.74 -12.86 2.54
C THR A 65 -2.99 -12.81 3.42
N ASP A 66 -3.43 -11.59 3.84
CA ASP A 66 -4.63 -11.44 4.67
C ASP A 66 -5.89 -11.75 3.85
N PRO A 67 -6.68 -12.78 4.22
CA PRO A 67 -7.81 -13.23 3.41
C PRO A 67 -8.94 -12.20 3.32
N ASP A 68 -9.18 -11.43 4.39
CA ASP A 68 -10.26 -10.42 4.39
C ASP A 68 -9.90 -9.26 3.47
N VAL A 69 -8.63 -8.83 3.48
CA VAL A 69 -8.15 -7.77 2.59
C VAL A 69 -8.19 -8.25 1.14
N ILE A 70 -7.77 -9.50 0.86
CA ILE A 70 -7.83 -10.09 -0.49
C ILE A 70 -9.28 -10.11 -0.98
N ARG A 71 -10.22 -10.58 -0.16
CA ARG A 71 -11.65 -10.61 -0.50
C ARG A 71 -12.18 -9.21 -0.81
N LYS A 72 -11.91 -8.22 0.05
CA LYS A 72 -12.34 -6.82 -0.15
C LYS A 72 -11.73 -6.16 -1.39
N LEU A 73 -10.48 -6.44 -1.72
CA LEU A 73 -9.86 -5.97 -2.97
C LEU A 73 -10.48 -6.62 -4.20
N SER A 74 -10.87 -7.90 -4.13
CA SER A 74 -11.58 -8.59 -5.20
C SER A 74 -12.97 -7.98 -5.42
N GLU A 75 -13.75 -7.78 -4.35
CA GLU A 75 -15.04 -7.07 -4.41
C GLU A 75 -14.90 -5.65 -5.02
N ALA A 76 -13.85 -4.92 -4.64
CA ALA A 76 -13.57 -3.61 -5.22
C ALA A 76 -13.26 -3.69 -6.73
N SER A 77 -12.51 -4.71 -7.15
CA SER A 77 -12.21 -4.94 -8.57
C SER A 77 -13.48 -5.28 -9.36
N GLU A 78 -14.36 -6.13 -8.81
CA GLU A 78 -15.67 -6.47 -9.41
C GLU A 78 -16.54 -5.21 -9.60
N ALA A 79 -16.48 -4.27 -8.65
CA ALA A 79 -17.15 -2.97 -8.76
C ALA A 79 -16.49 -2.00 -9.77
N GLY A 80 -15.36 -2.38 -10.39
CA GLY A 80 -14.64 -1.60 -11.39
C GLY A 80 -13.58 -0.65 -10.84
N VAL A 81 -13.22 -0.74 -9.56
CA VAL A 81 -12.14 0.04 -8.95
C VAL A 81 -10.80 -0.33 -9.58
N LYS A 82 -10.02 0.66 -10.01
CA LYS A 82 -8.67 0.42 -10.54
C LYS A 82 -7.67 0.28 -9.40
N ILE A 83 -7.08 -0.91 -9.28
CA ILE A 83 -6.19 -1.29 -8.19
C ILE A 83 -4.79 -1.56 -8.77
N ARG A 84 -3.79 -0.83 -8.28
CA ARG A 84 -2.38 -1.05 -8.57
C ARG A 84 -1.67 -1.49 -7.30
N MET A 85 -0.81 -2.49 -7.43
CA MET A 85 -0.05 -2.97 -6.29
C MET A 85 1.41 -3.20 -6.66
N ILE A 86 2.29 -2.97 -5.69
CA ILE A 86 3.68 -3.40 -5.73
C ILE A 86 3.86 -4.36 -4.56
N VAL A 87 4.08 -5.65 -4.85
CA VAL A 87 4.25 -6.69 -3.83
C VAL A 87 5.59 -7.36 -4.05
N ARG A 88 6.52 -7.19 -3.12
CA ARG A 88 7.89 -7.69 -3.26
C ARG A 88 8.05 -9.17 -2.96
N GLY A 89 7.33 -9.69 -1.97
CA GLY A 89 7.42 -11.06 -1.48
C GLY A 89 6.17 -11.89 -1.77
N ILE A 90 5.64 -12.55 -0.75
CA ILE A 90 4.51 -13.47 -0.86
C ILE A 90 3.24 -12.69 -1.26
N CYS A 91 2.55 -13.18 -2.29
CA CYS A 91 1.29 -12.63 -2.75
C CYS A 91 0.28 -13.78 -2.96
N CYS A 92 -0.78 -13.83 -2.15
CA CYS A 92 -1.88 -14.78 -2.28
C CYS A 92 -3.05 -14.23 -3.10
N LEU A 93 -2.94 -12.98 -3.61
CA LEU A 93 -3.93 -12.38 -4.48
C LEU A 93 -3.52 -12.59 -5.94
N LEU A 94 -4.35 -13.30 -6.71
CA LEU A 94 -4.17 -13.46 -8.15
C LEU A 94 -4.82 -12.29 -8.90
N PRO A 95 -4.05 -11.47 -9.64
CA PRO A 95 -4.59 -10.38 -10.43
C PRO A 95 -5.09 -10.86 -11.79
N GLY A 96 -5.94 -10.07 -12.44
CA GLY A 96 -6.33 -10.30 -13.84
C GLY A 96 -7.29 -11.48 -14.07
N VAL A 97 -7.84 -12.07 -13.03
CA VAL A 97 -8.88 -13.12 -13.15
C VAL A 97 -10.19 -12.48 -13.61
N ALA A 98 -10.72 -12.95 -14.75
CA ALA A 98 -11.93 -12.40 -15.35
C ALA A 98 -13.10 -12.36 -14.35
N LYS A 99 -13.86 -11.27 -14.37
CA LYS A 99 -15.01 -10.98 -13.50
C LYS A 99 -14.71 -10.92 -12.00
N ARG A 100 -13.45 -11.09 -11.57
CA ARG A 100 -13.06 -11.05 -10.14
C ARG A 100 -11.97 -10.01 -9.88
N THR A 101 -10.79 -10.21 -10.44
CA THR A 101 -9.63 -9.37 -10.16
C THR A 101 -9.06 -8.72 -11.43
N GLU A 102 -9.87 -8.59 -12.47
CA GLU A 102 -9.48 -8.05 -13.79
C GLU A 102 -8.96 -6.60 -13.72
N ASN A 103 -9.40 -5.83 -12.72
CA ASN A 103 -8.98 -4.46 -12.48
C ASN A 103 -7.80 -4.34 -11.50
N ILE A 104 -7.21 -5.47 -11.09
CA ILE A 104 -6.04 -5.53 -10.20
C ILE A 104 -4.79 -5.79 -11.03
N HIS A 105 -3.78 -4.95 -10.84
CA HIS A 105 -2.48 -5.10 -11.47
C HIS A 105 -1.40 -5.13 -10.41
N ILE A 106 -0.60 -6.20 -10.38
CA ILE A 106 0.47 -6.42 -9.39
C ILE A 106 1.81 -6.46 -10.10
N VAL A 107 2.76 -5.69 -9.56
CA VAL A 107 4.15 -5.64 -10.01
C VAL A 107 5.06 -6.01 -8.85
N ASN A 108 6.12 -6.72 -9.14
CA ASN A 108 7.22 -6.98 -8.23
C ASN A 108 8.47 -6.27 -8.76
N VAL A 109 9.23 -5.63 -7.86
CA VAL A 109 10.54 -5.04 -8.19
C VAL A 109 11.54 -5.58 -7.18
N VAL A 110 12.50 -6.36 -7.66
CA VAL A 110 13.64 -6.86 -6.90
C VAL A 110 14.92 -6.43 -7.60
N GLY A 111 15.72 -5.63 -6.95
CA GLY A 111 16.94 -5.06 -7.50
C GLY A 111 18.09 -5.04 -6.50
N ARG A 112 19.01 -4.10 -6.66
CA ARG A 112 20.19 -3.93 -5.80
C ARG A 112 19.82 -3.57 -4.36
N TYR A 113 18.75 -2.76 -4.19
CA TYR A 113 18.32 -2.27 -2.89
C TYR A 113 17.04 -2.95 -2.45
N LEU A 114 16.87 -3.07 -1.12
CA LEU A 114 15.69 -3.64 -0.51
C LEU A 114 14.52 -2.67 -0.59
N GLU A 115 13.47 -3.04 -1.33
CA GLU A 115 12.22 -2.29 -1.46
C GLU A 115 11.30 -2.58 -0.26
N HIS A 116 11.59 -1.98 0.92
CA HIS A 116 10.94 -2.34 2.19
C HIS A 116 9.85 -1.36 2.64
N SER A 117 9.56 -0.31 1.90
CA SER A 117 8.51 0.64 2.24
C SER A 117 7.11 0.03 2.07
N ARG A 118 6.19 0.41 2.96
CA ARG A 118 4.76 0.11 2.84
C ARG A 118 4.01 1.42 2.74
N VAL A 119 3.21 1.52 1.70
CA VAL A 119 2.44 2.72 1.40
C VAL A 119 1.05 2.31 0.94
N TYR A 120 0.05 2.99 1.46
CA TYR A 120 -1.36 2.77 1.13
C TYR A 120 -1.94 4.08 0.63
N ILE A 121 -2.50 4.06 -0.59
CA ILE A 121 -3.13 5.23 -1.20
C ILE A 121 -4.54 4.84 -1.63
N PHE A 122 -5.53 5.59 -1.15
CA PHE A 122 -6.94 5.42 -1.47
C PHE A 122 -7.50 6.70 -2.06
N GLY A 123 -8.19 6.59 -3.19
CA GLY A 123 -8.77 7.73 -3.89
C GLY A 123 -7.81 8.46 -4.83
N SER A 124 -8.20 9.64 -5.22
CA SER A 124 -7.45 10.53 -6.12
C SER A 124 -7.78 12.00 -5.88
N GLY A 125 -6.88 12.90 -6.30
CA GLY A 125 -7.05 14.35 -6.19
C GLY A 125 -7.15 14.82 -4.72
N LYS A 126 -8.02 15.81 -4.46
CA LYS A 126 -8.15 16.41 -3.11
C LYS A 126 -8.65 15.44 -2.02
N LYS A 127 -9.34 14.36 -2.41
CA LYS A 127 -9.88 13.35 -1.49
C LYS A 127 -8.97 12.13 -1.32
N GLU A 128 -7.78 12.15 -1.91
CA GLU A 128 -6.79 11.07 -1.78
C GLU A 128 -6.29 10.98 -0.34
N ARG A 129 -6.28 9.77 0.21
CA ARG A 129 -5.71 9.46 1.53
C ARG A 129 -4.47 8.60 1.33
N MET A 130 -3.37 8.99 1.96
CA MET A 130 -2.10 8.29 1.89
C MET A 130 -1.57 8.01 3.27
N TYR A 131 -1.11 6.77 3.47
CA TYR A 131 -0.48 6.31 4.70
C TYR A 131 0.86 5.65 4.39
N ILE A 132 1.85 5.89 5.24
CA ILE A 132 3.08 5.10 5.33
C ILE A 132 2.98 4.19 6.56
N SER A 133 3.48 2.95 6.47
CA SER A 133 3.24 1.97 7.53
C SER A 133 4.43 1.04 7.77
N SER A 134 4.49 0.46 8.96
CA SER A 134 5.34 -0.69 9.27
C SER A 134 4.66 -2.02 8.92
N ALA A 135 3.33 -2.06 8.79
CA ALA A 135 2.55 -3.27 8.55
C ALA A 135 2.55 -3.71 7.08
N ASP A 136 2.71 -5.00 6.86
CA ASP A 136 2.27 -5.68 5.64
C ASP A 136 0.80 -6.12 5.75
N LEU A 137 0.18 -6.52 4.64
CA LEU A 137 -1.17 -7.07 4.62
C LEU A 137 -1.15 -8.59 4.85
N MET A 138 -0.69 -8.97 6.02
CA MET A 138 -0.66 -10.34 6.54
C MET A 138 -1.44 -10.38 7.86
N THR A 139 -2.22 -11.43 8.09
CA THR A 139 -3.00 -11.62 9.34
C THR A 139 -2.13 -11.40 10.59
N ARG A 140 -0.88 -11.88 10.57
CA ARG A 140 0.06 -11.66 11.67
C ARG A 140 0.34 -10.18 11.94
N ASN A 141 0.49 -9.36 10.89
CA ASN A 141 0.75 -7.92 11.02
C ASN A 141 -0.51 -7.15 11.42
N THR A 142 -1.66 -7.55 10.87
CA THR A 142 -2.92 -6.84 11.06
C THR A 142 -3.60 -7.14 12.40
N GLU A 143 -3.35 -8.33 12.99
CA GLU A 143 -4.10 -8.83 14.15
C GLU A 143 -3.24 -9.22 15.37
N LYS A 144 -1.92 -9.46 15.19
CA LYS A 144 -1.08 -10.01 16.27
C LYS A 144 0.13 -9.14 16.63
N ARG A 145 0.61 -8.33 15.70
CA ARG A 145 1.77 -7.45 15.92
C ARG A 145 1.32 -6.04 16.27
N VAL A 146 2.19 -5.36 16.99
CA VAL A 146 2.08 -3.91 17.17
C VAL A 146 2.68 -3.25 15.94
N GLU A 147 1.83 -2.67 15.12
CA GLU A 147 2.19 -2.00 13.87
C GLU A 147 1.50 -0.64 13.81
N LEU A 148 2.06 0.28 13.03
CA LEU A 148 1.52 1.63 12.86
C LEU A 148 1.39 2.00 11.40
N ALA A 149 0.38 2.82 11.11
CA ALA A 149 0.32 3.60 9.88
C ALA A 149 0.07 5.08 10.19
N PHE A 150 0.82 5.93 9.49
CA PHE A 150 0.80 7.38 9.64
C PHE A 150 0.21 8.01 8.40
N PRO A 151 -0.76 8.95 8.53
CA PRO A 151 -1.23 9.71 7.39
C PRO A 151 -0.13 10.65 6.90
N VAL A 152 0.09 10.69 5.60
CA VAL A 152 0.99 11.66 4.97
C VAL A 152 0.18 12.91 4.65
N ILE A 153 0.38 13.97 5.42
CA ILE A 153 -0.42 15.19 5.36
C ILE A 153 0.20 16.20 4.38
N ASP A 154 1.53 16.35 4.41
CA ASP A 154 2.25 17.34 3.59
C ASP A 154 2.13 17.03 2.09
N PRO A 155 1.66 17.98 1.26
CA PRO A 155 1.46 17.75 -0.16
C PRO A 155 2.76 17.48 -0.94
N LYS A 156 3.89 18.08 -0.55
CA LYS A 156 5.18 17.87 -1.22
C LYS A 156 5.69 16.46 -0.93
N VAL A 157 5.59 16.02 0.33
CA VAL A 157 5.96 14.66 0.73
C VAL A 157 5.05 13.62 0.04
N ARG A 158 3.74 13.88 -0.04
CA ARG A 158 2.80 13.01 -0.78
C ARG A 158 3.20 12.88 -2.24
N SER A 159 3.48 13.99 -2.92
CA SER A 159 3.91 13.99 -4.32
C SER A 159 5.19 13.19 -4.51
N ARG A 160 6.20 13.40 -3.66
CA ARG A 160 7.46 12.65 -3.70
C ARG A 160 7.24 11.15 -3.54
N ILE A 161 6.49 10.72 -2.52
CA ILE A 161 6.18 9.30 -2.29
C ILE A 161 5.45 8.72 -3.49
N LYS A 162 4.45 9.42 -4.03
CA LYS A 162 3.66 8.96 -5.18
C LYS A 162 4.52 8.81 -6.43
N ASN A 163 5.42 9.75 -6.70
CA ASN A 163 6.34 9.68 -7.83
C ASN A 163 7.29 8.47 -7.70
N THR A 164 7.84 8.24 -6.50
CA THR A 164 8.65 7.04 -6.21
C THR A 164 7.88 5.76 -6.46
N LEU A 165 6.61 5.67 -5.99
CA LEU A 165 5.77 4.49 -6.24
C LEU A 165 5.46 4.31 -7.72
N LEU A 166 5.16 5.38 -8.43
CA LEU A 166 4.90 5.32 -9.88
C LEU A 166 6.14 4.87 -10.63
N LEU A 167 7.31 5.37 -10.28
CA LEU A 167 8.57 4.94 -10.87
C LEU A 167 8.84 3.44 -10.62
N ASN A 168 8.68 2.96 -9.39
CA ASN A 168 8.76 1.52 -9.08
C ASN A 168 7.74 0.71 -9.89
N TYR A 169 6.49 1.19 -9.98
CA TYR A 169 5.44 0.50 -10.73
C TYR A 169 5.72 0.45 -12.24
N MET A 170 6.38 1.48 -12.78
CA MET A 170 6.74 1.58 -14.21
C MET A 170 8.04 0.85 -14.55
N ASP A 171 8.83 0.42 -13.58
CA ASP A 171 10.08 -0.30 -13.80
C ASP A 171 9.86 -1.47 -14.77
N ASN A 172 10.58 -1.44 -15.91
CA ASN A 172 10.52 -2.47 -16.95
C ASN A 172 11.87 -3.19 -17.15
N VAL A 173 12.88 -2.83 -16.36
CA VAL A 173 14.20 -3.48 -16.37
C VAL A 173 14.26 -4.59 -15.31
N LYS A 174 13.87 -4.29 -14.07
CA LYS A 174 13.81 -5.23 -12.94
C LYS A 174 12.38 -5.67 -12.61
N GLY A 175 11.40 -4.87 -13.01
CA GLY A 175 9.99 -5.09 -12.73
C GLY A 175 9.45 -6.36 -13.40
N ARG A 176 8.65 -7.13 -12.64
CA ARG A 176 7.92 -8.29 -13.13
C ARG A 176 6.43 -8.10 -12.84
N ARG A 177 5.59 -8.49 -13.77
CA ARG A 177 4.13 -8.48 -13.58
C ARG A 177 3.67 -9.87 -13.16
N LEU A 178 2.85 -9.94 -12.12
CA LEU A 178 2.13 -11.15 -11.75
C LEU A 178 0.95 -11.32 -12.70
N ASP A 179 0.80 -12.52 -13.27
CA ASP A 179 -0.35 -12.88 -14.13
C ASP A 179 -1.45 -13.62 -13.34
N SER A 180 -2.54 -13.95 -14.03
CA SER A 180 -3.69 -14.68 -13.45
C SER A 180 -3.40 -16.14 -13.11
N GLU A 181 -2.29 -16.69 -13.58
CA GLU A 181 -1.82 -18.04 -13.28
C GLU A 181 -0.87 -18.09 -12.08
N GLY A 182 -0.54 -16.91 -11.48
CA GLY A 182 0.38 -16.81 -10.37
C GLY A 182 1.86 -16.74 -10.79
N CYS A 183 2.14 -16.52 -12.08
CA CYS A 183 3.49 -16.46 -12.61
C CYS A 183 3.99 -15.02 -12.73
N TYR A 184 5.23 -14.77 -12.30
CA TYR A 184 5.90 -13.49 -12.47
C TYR A 184 6.60 -13.41 -13.82
N ARG A 185 6.03 -12.63 -14.75
CA ARG A 185 6.58 -12.41 -16.09
C ARG A 185 7.36 -11.11 -16.16
N ARG A 186 8.46 -11.10 -16.94
CA ARG A 186 9.18 -9.87 -17.23
C ARG A 186 8.25 -8.91 -17.97
N LYS A 187 8.31 -7.63 -17.64
CA LYS A 187 7.64 -6.62 -18.44
C LYS A 187 8.37 -6.44 -19.78
N GLU A 188 7.60 -6.27 -20.83
CA GLU A 188 8.17 -5.86 -22.10
C GLU A 188 8.71 -4.43 -21.99
N VAL A 189 9.91 -4.21 -22.50
CA VAL A 189 10.50 -2.87 -22.60
C VAL A 189 9.89 -2.21 -23.83
N LYS A 190 8.79 -1.47 -23.62
CA LYS A 190 8.19 -0.62 -24.66
C LYS A 190 8.67 0.83 -24.40
N GLY A 191 9.46 1.38 -25.31
CA GLY A 191 10.06 2.70 -25.16
C GLY A 191 11.36 2.69 -24.34
N GLU A 192 11.61 3.76 -23.58
CA GLU A 192 12.82 3.88 -22.77
C GLU A 192 12.86 2.88 -21.62
N PRO A 193 14.05 2.29 -21.34
CA PRO A 193 14.22 1.42 -20.18
C PRO A 193 14.12 2.24 -18.89
N VAL A 194 13.29 1.77 -17.96
CA VAL A 194 13.09 2.35 -16.65
C VAL A 194 13.61 1.40 -15.59
N ASN A 195 14.81 1.69 -15.06
CA ASN A 195 15.33 1.09 -13.84
C ASN A 195 15.04 2.04 -12.68
N SER A 196 14.02 1.74 -11.90
CA SER A 196 13.52 2.65 -10.87
C SER A 196 14.55 2.97 -9.79
N GLN A 197 15.32 1.97 -9.36
CA GLN A 197 16.33 2.16 -8.31
C GLN A 197 17.50 3.03 -8.81
N GLN A 198 17.95 2.83 -10.04
CA GLN A 198 19.00 3.65 -10.62
C GLN A 198 18.54 5.11 -10.78
N ARG A 199 17.34 5.33 -11.35
CA ARG A 199 16.79 6.69 -11.51
C ARG A 199 16.65 7.41 -10.17
N LEU A 200 16.18 6.73 -9.12
CA LEU A 200 16.03 7.31 -7.79
C LEU A 200 17.38 7.67 -7.15
N MET A 201 18.45 6.96 -7.50
CA MET A 201 19.81 7.33 -7.07
C MET A 201 20.33 8.55 -7.83
N ASP A 202 20.15 8.57 -9.13
CA ASP A 202 20.64 9.66 -9.99
C ASP A 202 19.95 10.99 -9.67
N GLU A 203 18.67 10.96 -9.23
CA GLU A 203 17.92 12.15 -8.80
C GLU A 203 18.34 12.70 -7.42
N GLN A 204 19.15 11.97 -6.64
CA GLN A 204 19.59 12.38 -5.30
C GLN A 204 21.02 12.94 -5.26
N ILE A 205 21.72 12.91 -6.38
CA ILE A 205 23.06 13.49 -6.57
C ILE A 205 22.93 14.85 -7.26
#